data_d48b23fedb74d88417013bb6f18128fe
#
_entry.id   d48b23fedb74d88417013bb6f18128fe
#
_cell.length_a   1.000
_cell.length_b   1.000
_cell.length_c   1.000
_cell.angle_alpha   90.00
_cell.angle_beta   90.00
_cell.angle_gamma   90.00
#
_symmetry.space_group_name_H-M   'P 1'
#
loop_
_entity.id
_entity.type
_entity.pdbx_description
1 polymer ?
#
loop_
_entity_poly.entity_id
_entity_poly.type
_entity_poly.pdbx_seq_one_letter_code
_entity_poly.pdbx_strand_id
1 'polypeptide(L)'
;MKYTTYFSICLALRRKKVYTLITVHSGKVVWKKDQIDNMEEEMKKMVKRTAVVTLAGVMSVGMLSGCGSKTLDGTKTVATVDGTDIPLGVVSLYAREQQQQTTTMYLNYMGSADNIWDQTAGDDSDETYGDQAVTSSLESVEKMYILKEKAADYNIELTDDDEAAIADAASQFMAANSEETIKELAVTEDQVKTLLELQTIQKKMYDPVVAEGKITVSDDEANQTTFTYVSISTSGDDITDEEKKTKKEQAQEILDKMKEDPTADMSEIAKGVDDSYSAVQGNFTTKESEDEDEDSGSEAYPDEVLKVLRGLKDGEVADNIIETDTGYYVVRLDKINDEDATASKRESLQNSKENTYFTDTTAKWLDEADVKAVKKVLKTLKITDKHTFMAPTPTPVPETPTPEVTEEATPTPETEEVTETPAAEDTDVTETPAAEEEAAETTETPEATPTEAAK
;
A
#
# COMPACT_ATOMS: atom_id res chain seq x y z
N MET A 1 -6.45 -5.63 4.68
CA MET A 1 -5.90 -5.16 3.41
C MET A 1 -6.89 -5.08 2.23
N LYS A 2 -8.00 -5.81 2.20
CA LYS A 2 -9.00 -5.72 1.11
C LYS A 2 -9.78 -4.39 1.04
N TYR A 3 -9.79 -3.59 2.08
CA TYR A 3 -10.54 -2.32 2.11
C TYR A 3 -9.81 -1.13 1.47
N THR A 4 -8.48 -1.13 1.41
CA THR A 4 -7.69 -0.03 0.86
C THR A 4 -7.74 0.03 -0.67
N THR A 5 -7.82 -1.14 -1.32
CA THR A 5 -7.91 -1.25 -2.79
C THR A 5 -9.26 -0.77 -3.32
N TYR A 6 -10.35 -0.99 -2.57
CA TYR A 6 -11.68 -0.51 -2.95
C TYR A 6 -11.83 1.02 -2.85
N PHE A 7 -11.15 1.64 -1.90
CA PHE A 7 -11.23 3.10 -1.72
C PHE A 7 -10.50 3.85 -2.85
N SER A 8 -9.37 3.34 -3.31
CA SER A 8 -8.60 3.93 -4.43
C SER A 8 -9.33 3.79 -5.76
N ILE A 9 -10.00 2.67 -6.02
CA ILE A 9 -10.80 2.44 -7.24
C ILE A 9 -12.03 3.35 -7.27
N CYS A 10 -12.71 3.56 -6.15
CA CYS A 10 -13.85 4.49 -6.07
C CYS A 10 -13.45 5.95 -6.31
N LEU A 11 -12.27 6.40 -5.85
CA LEU A 11 -11.80 7.77 -6.08
C LEU A 11 -11.43 8.03 -7.55
N ALA A 12 -10.83 7.06 -8.23
CA ALA A 12 -10.48 7.16 -9.64
C ALA A 12 -11.72 7.17 -10.56
N LEU A 13 -12.76 6.43 -10.20
CA LEU A 13 -14.03 6.40 -10.95
C LEU A 13 -14.84 7.70 -10.79
N ARG A 14 -14.70 8.41 -9.66
CA ARG A 14 -15.42 9.66 -9.39
C ARG A 14 -14.91 10.85 -10.23
N ARG A 15 -13.66 10.84 -10.68
CA ARG A 15 -13.06 11.93 -11.49
C ARG A 15 -13.42 11.89 -12.97
N LYS A 16 -13.85 10.77 -13.52
CA LYS A 16 -14.14 10.62 -14.96
C LYS A 16 -15.57 10.22 -15.25
N LYS A 17 -16.63 10.76 -14.71
CA LYS A 17 -18.06 10.58 -15.12
C LYS A 17 -18.31 9.31 -15.99
N VAL A 18 -17.76 8.17 -15.64
CA VAL A 18 -18.05 6.90 -16.30
C VAL A 18 -19.08 6.20 -15.44
N TYR A 19 -20.35 6.37 -15.81
CA TYR A 19 -21.46 5.62 -15.21
C TYR A 19 -21.43 4.20 -15.78
N THR A 20 -20.87 3.26 -15.05
CA THR A 20 -20.96 1.85 -15.39
C THR A 20 -22.16 1.27 -14.68
N LEU A 21 -23.11 0.75 -15.45
CA LEU A 21 -24.30 0.08 -14.91
C LEU A 21 -23.84 -1.20 -14.19
N ILE A 22 -23.88 -1.21 -12.87
CA ILE A 22 -23.56 -2.39 -12.07
C ILE A 22 -24.84 -3.21 -11.93
N THR A 23 -24.91 -4.35 -12.61
CA THR A 23 -26.01 -5.28 -12.41
C THR A 23 -25.61 -6.26 -11.32
N VAL A 24 -26.22 -6.13 -10.15
CA VAL A 24 -26.00 -7.07 -9.03
C VAL A 24 -27.02 -8.19 -9.17
N HIS A 25 -26.57 -9.40 -9.48
CA HIS A 25 -27.38 -10.60 -9.43
C HIS A 25 -26.88 -11.52 -8.30
N SER A 26 -27.75 -11.77 -7.33
CA SER A 26 -27.47 -12.67 -6.17
C SER A 26 -26.19 -12.41 -5.38
N GLY A 27 -25.87 -11.11 -5.10
CA GLY A 27 -24.74 -10.75 -4.21
C GLY A 27 -23.34 -10.93 -4.79
N LYS A 28 -23.20 -11.27 -6.08
CA LYS A 28 -21.91 -11.35 -6.78
C LYS A 28 -21.85 -10.31 -7.90
N VAL A 29 -20.78 -9.53 -7.91
CA VAL A 29 -20.47 -8.59 -9.00
C VAL A 29 -19.82 -9.40 -10.13
N VAL A 30 -20.51 -9.50 -11.26
CA VAL A 30 -19.97 -10.19 -12.45
C VAL A 30 -19.55 -9.14 -13.47
N TRP A 31 -18.25 -9.11 -13.78
CA TRP A 31 -17.68 -8.25 -14.82
C TRP A 31 -17.64 -9.00 -16.15
N LYS A 32 -17.99 -8.33 -17.25
CA LYS A 32 -17.73 -8.90 -18.57
C LYS A 32 -16.26 -8.73 -18.93
N LYS A 33 -15.68 -9.74 -19.56
CA LYS A 33 -14.24 -9.80 -19.90
C LYS A 33 -13.80 -8.62 -20.76
N ASP A 34 -14.61 -8.18 -21.70
CA ASP A 34 -14.40 -7.02 -22.56
C ASP A 34 -14.35 -5.68 -21.81
N GLN A 35 -15.01 -5.59 -20.65
CA GLN A 35 -14.93 -4.42 -19.78
C GLN A 35 -13.67 -4.44 -18.92
N ILE A 36 -13.21 -5.61 -18.50
CA ILE A 36 -11.96 -5.77 -17.75
C ILE A 36 -10.77 -5.45 -18.65
N ASP A 37 -10.74 -5.96 -19.88
CA ASP A 37 -9.67 -5.73 -20.84
C ASP A 37 -9.56 -4.24 -21.24
N ASN A 38 -10.70 -3.55 -21.43
CA ASN A 38 -10.73 -2.10 -21.67
C ASN A 38 -10.29 -1.29 -20.44
N MET A 39 -10.66 -1.72 -19.23
CA MET A 39 -10.27 -1.05 -18.00
C MET A 39 -8.77 -1.23 -17.72
N GLU A 40 -8.22 -2.40 -18.06
CA GLU A 40 -6.80 -2.69 -17.95
C GLU A 40 -5.97 -1.89 -18.95
N GLU A 41 -6.46 -1.72 -20.19
CA GLU A 41 -5.81 -0.88 -21.20
C GLU A 41 -5.89 0.61 -20.84
N GLU A 42 -7.01 1.10 -20.34
CA GLU A 42 -7.15 2.48 -19.84
C GLU A 42 -6.34 2.70 -18.57
N MET A 43 -6.22 1.71 -17.66
CA MET A 43 -5.31 1.77 -16.52
C MET A 43 -3.85 1.80 -16.97
N LYS A 44 -3.44 0.97 -17.93
CA LYS A 44 -2.08 1.00 -18.51
C LYS A 44 -1.78 2.35 -19.18
N LYS A 45 -2.75 2.95 -19.87
CA LYS A 45 -2.64 4.32 -20.41
C LYS A 45 -2.61 5.38 -19.32
N MET A 46 -3.37 5.20 -18.22
CA MET A 46 -3.36 6.09 -17.06
C MET A 46 -2.03 5.98 -16.30
N VAL A 47 -1.53 4.78 -16.07
CA VAL A 47 -0.24 4.54 -15.41
C VAL A 47 0.91 5.13 -16.24
N LYS A 48 0.87 5.03 -17.58
CA LYS A 48 1.84 5.70 -18.46
C LYS A 48 1.74 7.24 -18.41
N ARG A 49 0.56 7.80 -18.11
CA ARG A 49 0.32 9.25 -17.97
C ARG A 49 0.50 9.77 -16.54
N THR A 50 0.58 8.88 -15.54
CA THR A 50 0.60 9.26 -14.11
C THR A 50 2.00 9.31 -13.51
N ALA A 51 3.05 9.28 -14.35
CA ALA A 51 4.42 9.42 -13.86
C ALA A 51 4.70 10.79 -13.19
N VAL A 52 3.88 11.81 -13.47
CA VAL A 52 4.15 13.21 -13.13
C VAL A 52 3.31 13.77 -11.96
N VAL A 53 2.41 13.04 -11.34
CA VAL A 53 1.41 13.65 -10.44
C VAL A 53 1.55 13.17 -9.00
N THR A 54 2.60 13.58 -8.30
CA THR A 54 2.61 13.48 -6.83
C THR A 54 2.54 14.85 -6.14
N LEU A 55 2.90 15.93 -6.81
CA LEU A 55 2.91 17.28 -6.24
C LEU A 55 1.58 18.05 -6.35
N ALA A 56 0.49 17.45 -6.83
CA ALA A 56 -0.82 18.12 -6.95
C ALA A 56 -1.53 18.37 -5.60
N GLY A 57 -0.77 18.40 -4.50
CA GLY A 57 -1.30 18.68 -3.17
C GLY A 57 -1.29 20.19 -2.88
N VAL A 58 -2.43 20.73 -2.48
CA VAL A 58 -2.46 22.04 -1.80
C VAL A 58 -1.70 21.87 -0.49
N MET A 59 -0.59 22.59 -0.33
CA MET A 59 0.09 22.68 0.96
C MET A 59 -0.53 23.81 1.76
N SER A 60 -1.10 23.52 2.91
CA SER A 60 -1.53 24.56 3.85
C SER A 60 -0.45 24.77 4.90
N VAL A 61 -0.10 26.05 5.12
CA VAL A 61 0.76 26.42 6.23
C VAL A 61 -0.11 26.58 7.47
N GLY A 62 0.06 25.72 8.45
CA GLY A 62 -0.48 25.92 9.78
C GLY A 62 0.28 27.07 10.45
N MET A 63 -0.35 28.25 10.53
CA MET A 63 0.26 29.40 11.17
C MET A 63 0.10 29.35 12.68
N LEU A 64 1.23 29.24 13.37
CA LEU A 64 1.41 29.92 14.63
C LEU A 64 2.28 31.14 14.35
N SER A 65 1.67 32.30 14.33
CA SER A 65 2.31 33.62 14.07
C SER A 65 3.54 33.83 14.96
N GLY A 66 4.71 33.56 14.38
CA GLY A 66 6.02 33.86 14.95
C GLY A 66 6.62 35.04 14.23
N CYS A 67 6.57 36.18 14.88
CA CYS A 67 7.16 37.44 14.43
C CYS A 67 8.67 37.25 14.17
N GLY A 68 9.14 37.48 12.93
CA GLY A 68 10.55 37.85 12.69
C GLY A 68 11.49 36.81 12.09
N SER A 69 11.02 35.75 11.41
CA SER A 69 11.91 34.89 10.62
C SER A 69 12.42 35.63 9.37
N LYS A 70 13.75 35.60 9.14
CA LYS A 70 14.30 36.04 7.87
C LYS A 70 13.67 35.20 6.77
N THR A 71 13.09 35.85 5.77
CA THR A 71 12.56 35.17 4.59
C THR A 71 13.64 34.26 3.99
N LEU A 72 13.31 32.99 3.79
CA LEU A 72 14.17 32.03 3.13
C LEU A 72 14.42 32.48 1.68
N ASP A 73 15.66 32.40 1.21
CA ASP A 73 16.01 32.75 -0.15
C ASP A 73 16.29 31.50 -0.96
N GLY A 74 15.24 30.99 -1.61
CA GLY A 74 15.28 29.73 -2.39
C GLY A 74 16.13 29.82 -3.66
N THR A 75 16.58 30.99 -4.08
CA THR A 75 17.43 31.14 -5.27
C THR A 75 18.90 30.83 -4.98
N LYS A 76 19.29 30.74 -3.71
CA LYS A 76 20.68 30.45 -3.33
C LYS A 76 21.05 29.00 -3.62
N THR A 77 22.24 28.82 -4.16
CA THR A 77 22.85 27.52 -4.30
C THR A 77 23.13 26.90 -2.93
N VAL A 78 22.51 25.78 -2.63
CA VAL A 78 22.67 25.03 -1.37
C VAL A 78 23.71 23.92 -1.48
N ALA A 79 23.87 23.39 -2.69
CA ALA A 79 24.93 22.41 -3.02
C ALA A 79 25.25 22.48 -4.52
N THR A 80 26.35 21.85 -4.91
CA THR A 80 26.65 21.53 -6.31
C THR A 80 26.95 20.04 -6.43
N VAL A 81 26.50 19.43 -7.52
CA VAL A 81 26.80 18.06 -7.91
C VAL A 81 27.43 18.12 -9.29
N ASP A 82 28.68 17.65 -9.41
CA ASP A 82 29.49 17.72 -10.63
C ASP A 82 29.47 19.08 -11.34
N GLY A 83 29.44 20.15 -10.53
CA GLY A 83 29.40 21.54 -11.00
C GLY A 83 28.00 22.07 -11.32
N THR A 84 26.95 21.27 -11.23
CA THR A 84 25.57 21.69 -11.40
C THR A 84 25.01 22.24 -10.08
N ASP A 85 24.50 23.48 -10.12
CA ASP A 85 23.95 24.16 -8.95
C ASP A 85 22.59 23.56 -8.53
N ILE A 86 22.43 23.31 -7.24
CA ILE A 86 21.16 22.94 -6.61
C ILE A 86 20.61 24.14 -5.86
N PRO A 87 19.47 24.73 -6.32
CA PRO A 87 18.84 25.83 -5.62
C PRO A 87 18.18 25.37 -4.31
N LEU A 88 18.30 26.20 -3.25
CA LEU A 88 17.67 25.90 -1.96
C LEU A 88 16.16 25.71 -2.06
N GLY A 89 15.47 26.38 -2.99
CA GLY A 89 14.02 26.24 -3.18
C GLY A 89 13.61 24.82 -3.59
N VAL A 90 14.41 24.13 -4.41
CA VAL A 90 14.16 22.72 -4.77
C VAL A 90 14.23 21.83 -3.54
N VAL A 91 15.27 22.00 -2.71
CA VAL A 91 15.44 21.25 -1.46
C VAL A 91 14.36 21.60 -0.44
N SER A 92 14.00 22.89 -0.34
CA SER A 92 12.91 23.35 0.54
C SER A 92 11.59 22.71 0.18
N LEU A 93 11.23 22.68 -1.10
CA LEU A 93 9.99 22.08 -1.56
C LEU A 93 9.95 20.57 -1.24
N TYR A 94 11.02 19.85 -1.58
CA TYR A 94 11.12 18.41 -1.28
C TYR A 94 11.05 18.14 0.23
N ALA A 95 11.79 18.89 1.04
CA ALA A 95 11.78 18.74 2.49
C ALA A 95 10.38 18.97 3.11
N ARG A 96 9.62 19.93 2.57
CA ARG A 96 8.24 20.19 3.02
C ARG A 96 7.26 19.13 2.56
N GLU A 97 7.48 18.56 1.38
CA GLU A 97 6.72 17.38 0.92
C GLU A 97 6.93 16.21 1.87
N GLN A 98 8.17 15.90 2.25
CA GLN A 98 8.49 14.85 3.23
C GLN A 98 7.90 15.16 4.61
N GLN A 99 7.99 16.40 5.06
CA GLN A 99 7.37 16.85 6.31
C GLN A 99 5.86 16.58 6.30
N GLN A 100 5.18 16.95 5.22
CA GLN A 100 3.74 16.74 5.06
C GLN A 100 3.36 15.25 5.12
N GLN A 101 4.10 14.41 4.41
CA GLN A 101 3.84 12.96 4.38
C GLN A 101 4.02 12.34 5.76
N THR A 102 5.14 12.65 6.43
CA THR A 102 5.45 12.15 7.77
C THR A 102 4.43 12.63 8.78
N THR A 103 4.10 13.92 8.81
CA THR A 103 3.10 14.50 9.71
C THR A 103 1.74 13.82 9.52
N THR A 104 1.32 13.60 8.25
CA THR A 104 0.06 12.92 7.94
C THR A 104 0.07 11.47 8.41
N MET A 105 1.19 10.77 8.26
CA MET A 105 1.35 9.40 8.76
C MET A 105 1.18 9.35 10.28
N TYR A 106 1.87 10.22 11.03
CA TYR A 106 1.73 10.29 12.49
C TYR A 106 0.31 10.59 12.94
N LEU A 107 -0.37 11.53 12.28
CA LEU A 107 -1.78 11.84 12.57
C LEU A 107 -2.69 10.63 12.37
N ASN A 108 -2.48 9.87 11.31
CA ASN A 108 -3.32 8.72 10.98
C ASN A 108 -3.07 7.52 11.91
N TYR A 109 -1.83 7.28 12.34
CA TYR A 109 -1.49 6.11 13.14
C TYR A 109 -1.46 6.37 14.64
N MET A 110 -1.03 7.58 15.05
CA MET A 110 -0.84 7.94 16.45
C MET A 110 -1.93 8.88 16.98
N GLY A 111 -2.77 9.43 16.08
CA GLY A 111 -3.81 10.40 16.43
C GLY A 111 -3.30 11.80 16.75
N SER A 112 -1.98 12.01 16.79
CA SER A 112 -1.32 13.31 16.98
C SER A 112 -0.02 13.35 16.20
N ALA A 113 0.35 14.54 15.74
CA ALA A 113 1.63 14.87 15.12
C ALA A 113 2.37 15.97 15.89
N ASP A 114 2.02 16.18 17.15
CA ASP A 114 2.61 17.18 17.98
C ASP A 114 4.04 16.79 18.40
N ASN A 115 4.94 17.76 18.37
CA ASN A 115 6.29 17.64 18.90
C ASN A 115 7.14 16.52 18.24
N ILE A 116 7.03 16.36 16.92
CA ILE A 116 7.83 15.39 16.15
C ILE A 116 9.18 15.99 15.78
N TRP A 117 9.17 17.22 15.24
CA TRP A 117 10.30 17.80 14.53
C TRP A 117 11.31 18.48 15.43
N ASP A 118 10.87 19.01 16.58
CA ASP A 118 11.72 19.70 17.55
C ASP A 118 12.37 18.74 18.55
N GLN A 119 12.05 17.42 18.53
CA GLN A 119 12.70 16.41 19.35
C GLN A 119 14.13 16.13 18.87
N THR A 120 15.02 15.84 19.80
CA THR A 120 16.38 15.39 19.48
C THR A 120 16.36 13.99 18.87
N ALA A 121 17.18 13.79 17.85
CA ALA A 121 17.26 12.55 17.08
C ALA A 121 18.22 11.52 17.72
N GLY A 122 18.08 11.31 19.01
CA GLY A 122 18.85 10.37 19.83
C GLY A 122 19.35 11.00 21.12
N ASP A 123 19.68 10.17 22.09
CA ASP A 123 20.04 10.59 23.46
C ASP A 123 21.34 11.41 23.52
N ASP A 124 22.25 11.21 22.58
CA ASP A 124 23.57 11.87 22.52
C ASP A 124 23.68 12.89 21.35
N SER A 125 22.57 13.28 20.72
CA SER A 125 22.57 14.19 19.58
C SER A 125 22.03 15.58 19.94
N ASP A 126 22.72 16.61 19.48
CA ASP A 126 22.20 18.01 19.50
C ASP A 126 21.30 18.30 18.29
N GLU A 127 21.20 17.38 17.31
CA GLU A 127 20.37 17.55 16.11
C GLU A 127 18.94 17.10 16.38
N THR A 128 17.98 17.85 15.87
CA THR A 128 16.57 17.49 15.92
C THR A 128 16.18 16.61 14.72
N TYR A 129 15.05 15.89 14.81
CA TYR A 129 14.50 15.20 13.64
C TYR A 129 14.25 16.18 12.47
N GLY A 130 13.89 17.44 12.75
CA GLY A 130 13.78 18.48 11.74
C GLY A 130 15.10 18.82 11.06
N ASP A 131 16.22 18.86 11.78
CA ASP A 131 17.54 19.08 11.20
C ASP A 131 18.00 17.87 10.37
N GLN A 132 17.70 16.64 10.81
CA GLN A 132 17.96 15.44 10.04
C GLN A 132 17.11 15.40 8.76
N ALA A 133 15.83 15.74 8.83
CA ALA A 133 14.95 15.79 7.67
C ALA A 133 15.47 16.77 6.60
N VAL A 134 16.02 17.92 7.01
CA VAL A 134 16.67 18.88 6.08
C VAL A 134 17.91 18.27 5.43
N THR A 135 18.76 17.59 6.21
CA THR A 135 19.98 16.96 5.69
C THR A 135 19.66 15.82 4.74
N SER A 136 18.77 14.92 5.12
CA SER A 136 18.33 13.80 4.27
C SER A 136 17.59 14.26 3.01
N SER A 137 16.86 15.39 3.08
CA SER A 137 16.22 15.98 1.90
C SER A 137 17.26 16.53 0.91
N LEU A 138 18.33 17.15 1.38
CA LEU A 138 19.41 17.59 0.51
C LEU A 138 20.05 16.38 -0.19
N GLU A 139 20.42 15.36 0.56
CA GLU A 139 21.02 14.12 0.01
C GLU A 139 20.11 13.45 -1.03
N SER A 140 18.79 13.41 -0.77
CA SER A 140 17.83 12.86 -1.71
C SER A 140 17.77 13.66 -3.00
N VAL A 141 17.80 14.99 -2.91
CA VAL A 141 17.83 15.86 -4.10
C VAL A 141 19.16 15.71 -4.84
N GLU A 142 20.29 15.63 -4.14
CA GLU A 142 21.62 15.37 -4.74
C GLU A 142 21.59 14.04 -5.54
N LYS A 143 21.02 12.96 -4.98
CA LYS A 143 20.82 11.68 -5.68
C LYS A 143 19.95 11.83 -6.95
N MET A 144 18.90 12.66 -6.89
CA MET A 144 18.06 12.90 -8.07
C MET A 144 18.85 13.65 -9.17
N TYR A 145 19.76 14.57 -8.81
CA TYR A 145 20.62 15.22 -9.79
C TYR A 145 21.61 14.25 -10.43
N ILE A 146 22.19 13.33 -9.67
CA ILE A 146 23.01 12.22 -10.20
C ILE A 146 22.20 11.34 -11.15
N LEU A 147 20.98 10.96 -10.77
CA LEU A 147 20.11 10.19 -11.66
C LEU A 147 19.82 10.92 -12.97
N LYS A 148 19.59 12.24 -12.92
CA LYS A 148 19.41 13.07 -14.11
C LYS A 148 20.67 13.08 -15.00
N GLU A 149 21.86 13.15 -14.41
CA GLU A 149 23.12 13.09 -15.13
C GLU A 149 23.32 11.74 -15.81
N LYS A 150 23.04 10.64 -15.08
CA LYS A 150 23.15 9.26 -15.58
C LYS A 150 22.03 8.84 -16.54
N ALA A 151 20.94 9.61 -16.67
CA ALA A 151 19.77 9.23 -17.45
C ALA A 151 20.09 8.89 -18.90
N ALA A 152 21.02 9.64 -19.53
CA ALA A 152 21.43 9.40 -20.90
C ALA A 152 22.13 8.05 -21.09
N ASP A 153 22.89 7.55 -20.09
CA ASP A 153 23.57 6.26 -20.12
C ASP A 153 22.56 5.10 -20.18
N TYR A 154 21.35 5.33 -19.65
CA TYR A 154 20.22 4.39 -19.64
C TYR A 154 19.20 4.65 -20.76
N ASN A 155 19.49 5.56 -21.70
CA ASN A 155 18.57 6.01 -22.74
C ASN A 155 17.23 6.55 -22.17
N ILE A 156 17.29 7.18 -21.01
CA ILE A 156 16.16 7.83 -20.37
C ILE A 156 16.19 9.33 -20.65
N GLU A 157 15.09 9.82 -21.21
CA GLU A 157 14.82 11.24 -21.45
C GLU A 157 13.35 11.56 -21.14
N LEU A 158 13.08 12.82 -20.89
CA LEU A 158 11.71 13.32 -20.79
C LEU A 158 11.13 13.42 -22.18
N THR A 159 9.89 12.95 -22.35
CA THR A 159 9.13 13.09 -23.57
C THR A 159 8.40 14.43 -23.59
N ASP A 160 7.94 14.88 -24.76
CA ASP A 160 7.11 16.09 -24.89
C ASP A 160 5.85 16.01 -23.99
N ASP A 161 5.27 14.80 -23.81
CA ASP A 161 4.13 14.58 -22.91
C ASP A 161 4.54 14.73 -21.42
N ASP A 162 5.74 14.28 -21.03
CA ASP A 162 6.26 14.47 -19.67
C ASP A 162 6.49 15.96 -19.39
N GLU A 163 7.13 16.69 -20.32
CA GLU A 163 7.41 18.12 -20.17
C GLU A 163 6.11 18.94 -20.08
N ALA A 164 5.12 18.62 -20.92
CA ALA A 164 3.81 19.26 -20.86
C ALA A 164 3.09 18.99 -19.53
N ALA A 165 3.15 17.75 -19.03
CA ALA A 165 2.53 17.37 -17.76
C ALA A 165 3.24 18.01 -16.55
N ILE A 166 4.57 18.12 -16.58
CA ILE A 166 5.38 18.84 -15.57
C ILE A 166 5.00 20.32 -15.54
N ALA A 167 4.93 20.98 -16.71
CA ALA A 167 4.58 22.39 -16.80
C ALA A 167 3.17 22.66 -16.27
N ASP A 168 2.20 21.82 -16.62
CA ASP A 168 0.81 21.91 -16.14
C ASP A 168 0.73 21.70 -14.61
N ALA A 169 1.39 20.68 -14.09
CA ALA A 169 1.43 20.37 -12.66
C ALA A 169 2.08 21.51 -11.84
N ALA A 170 3.18 22.07 -12.33
CA ALA A 170 3.83 23.21 -11.67
C ALA A 170 2.92 24.46 -11.64
N SER A 171 2.27 24.77 -12.76
CA SER A 171 1.32 25.88 -12.83
C SER A 171 0.12 25.67 -11.89
N GLN A 172 -0.44 24.44 -11.85
CA GLN A 172 -1.51 24.09 -10.91
C GLN A 172 -1.06 24.21 -9.45
N PHE A 173 0.16 23.77 -9.12
CA PHE A 173 0.73 23.91 -7.78
C PHE A 173 0.81 25.40 -7.37
N MET A 174 1.34 26.26 -8.25
CA MET A 174 1.44 27.69 -7.96
C MET A 174 0.06 28.35 -7.80
N ALA A 175 -0.93 27.94 -8.60
CA ALA A 175 -2.28 28.49 -8.53
C ALA A 175 -3.10 27.99 -7.32
N ALA A 176 -2.82 26.77 -6.86
CA ALA A 176 -3.53 26.14 -5.74
C ALA A 176 -3.04 26.61 -4.37
N ASN A 177 -1.83 27.15 -4.29
CA ASN A 177 -1.21 27.61 -3.05
C ASN A 177 -1.27 29.13 -2.89
N SER A 178 -1.43 29.60 -1.64
CA SER A 178 -1.41 31.04 -1.36
C SER A 178 -0.02 31.66 -1.60
N GLU A 179 0.02 32.96 -1.89
CA GLU A 179 1.30 33.68 -2.01
C GLU A 179 2.16 33.53 -0.76
N GLU A 180 1.54 33.47 0.42
CA GLU A 180 2.21 33.27 1.68
C GLU A 180 2.84 31.88 1.77
N THR A 181 2.11 30.82 1.37
CA THR A 181 2.64 29.46 1.29
C THR A 181 3.83 29.38 0.34
N ILE A 182 3.71 29.94 -0.86
CA ILE A 182 4.81 29.95 -1.85
C ILE A 182 6.03 30.69 -1.31
N LYS A 183 5.82 31.80 -0.60
CA LYS A 183 6.90 32.57 0.03
C LYS A 183 7.59 31.79 1.16
N GLU A 184 6.84 31.03 1.98
CA GLU A 184 7.40 30.19 3.04
C GLU A 184 8.14 28.98 2.46
N LEU A 185 7.65 28.40 1.37
CA LEU A 185 8.35 27.36 0.61
C LEU A 185 9.62 27.91 -0.05
N ALA A 186 9.68 29.22 -0.29
CA ALA A 186 10.76 29.94 -0.99
C ALA A 186 11.02 29.38 -2.39
N VAL A 187 9.97 29.06 -3.14
CA VAL A 187 10.06 28.43 -4.47
C VAL A 187 9.56 29.36 -5.57
N THR A 188 10.11 29.13 -6.77
CA THR A 188 9.59 29.65 -8.02
C THR A 188 8.93 28.53 -8.81
N GLU A 189 8.10 28.86 -9.79
CA GLU A 189 7.49 27.86 -10.69
C GLU A 189 8.55 27.00 -11.39
N ASP A 190 9.68 27.59 -11.80
CA ASP A 190 10.78 26.84 -12.43
C ASP A 190 11.43 25.83 -11.47
N GLN A 191 11.53 26.16 -10.19
CA GLN A 191 12.03 25.22 -9.16
C GLN A 191 11.05 24.10 -8.87
N VAL A 192 9.74 24.37 -8.95
CA VAL A 192 8.71 23.32 -8.90
C VAL A 192 8.84 22.41 -10.11
N LYS A 193 8.99 22.95 -11.33
CA LYS A 193 9.27 22.17 -12.54
C LYS A 193 10.51 21.32 -12.38
N THR A 194 11.61 21.91 -11.89
CA THR A 194 12.86 21.17 -11.66
C THR A 194 12.66 19.98 -10.73
N LEU A 195 11.95 20.12 -9.61
CA LEU A 195 11.70 18.99 -8.72
C LEU A 195 10.86 17.91 -9.40
N LEU A 196 9.81 18.29 -10.14
CA LEU A 196 8.97 17.35 -10.89
C LEU A 196 9.74 16.60 -11.98
N GLU A 197 10.64 17.30 -12.71
CA GLU A 197 11.56 16.67 -13.66
C GLU A 197 12.44 15.60 -12.98
N LEU A 198 13.09 15.98 -11.87
CA LEU A 198 13.96 15.08 -11.11
C LEU A 198 13.21 13.83 -10.63
N GLN A 199 12.02 14.01 -10.04
CA GLN A 199 11.19 12.89 -9.60
C GLN A 199 10.72 12.01 -10.77
N THR A 200 10.40 12.61 -11.92
CA THR A 200 10.01 11.87 -13.13
C THR A 200 11.18 11.03 -13.66
N ILE A 201 12.37 11.61 -13.72
CA ILE A 201 13.58 10.89 -14.12
C ILE A 201 13.90 9.78 -13.14
N GLN A 202 13.86 10.04 -11.83
CA GLN A 202 14.08 9.01 -10.80
C GLN A 202 13.15 7.82 -11.00
N LYS A 203 11.87 8.07 -11.26
CA LYS A 203 10.89 7.00 -11.52
C LYS A 203 11.21 6.22 -12.81
N LYS A 204 11.62 6.92 -13.88
CA LYS A 204 11.98 6.27 -15.15
C LYS A 204 13.29 5.49 -15.07
N MET A 205 14.21 5.91 -14.20
CA MET A 205 15.50 5.26 -13.97
C MET A 205 15.40 4.01 -13.09
N TYR A 206 14.34 3.85 -12.32
CA TYR A 206 14.22 2.73 -11.38
C TYR A 206 14.34 1.38 -12.07
N ASP A 207 13.46 1.07 -13.01
CA ASP A 207 13.43 -0.24 -13.67
C ASP A 207 14.75 -0.58 -14.41
N PRO A 208 15.33 0.31 -15.25
CA PRO A 208 16.57 -0.02 -15.93
C PRO A 208 17.77 -0.18 -15.00
N VAL A 209 17.86 0.59 -13.92
CA VAL A 209 18.93 0.43 -12.92
C VAL A 209 18.77 -0.89 -12.17
N VAL A 210 17.57 -1.20 -11.70
CA VAL A 210 17.29 -2.45 -10.99
C VAL A 210 17.55 -3.68 -11.86
N ALA A 211 17.24 -3.60 -13.17
CA ALA A 211 17.48 -4.70 -14.11
C ALA A 211 18.96 -5.13 -14.19
N GLU A 212 19.91 -4.22 -13.93
CA GLU A 212 21.34 -4.55 -13.87
C GLU A 212 21.70 -5.45 -12.68
N GLY A 213 20.96 -5.32 -11.58
CA GLY A 213 21.15 -6.12 -10.36
C GLY A 213 20.86 -7.60 -10.54
N LYS A 214 20.05 -7.97 -11.56
CA LYS A 214 19.59 -9.36 -11.79
C LYS A 214 19.09 -10.02 -10.53
N ILE A 215 18.31 -9.28 -9.78
CA ILE A 215 17.82 -9.64 -8.46
C ILE A 215 16.86 -10.81 -8.56
N THR A 216 17.05 -11.80 -7.70
CA THR A 216 16.23 -13.00 -7.63
C THR A 216 15.91 -13.32 -6.19
N VAL A 217 14.72 -13.90 -5.98
CA VAL A 217 14.28 -14.45 -4.69
C VAL A 217 14.21 -15.96 -4.84
N SER A 218 14.96 -16.68 -4.03
CA SER A 218 14.95 -18.15 -4.02
C SER A 218 13.67 -18.70 -3.39
N ASP A 219 13.40 -19.98 -3.62
CA ASP A 219 12.30 -20.68 -2.96
C ASP A 219 12.51 -20.78 -1.45
N ASP A 220 13.75 -20.96 -1.02
CA ASP A 220 14.09 -21.03 0.40
C ASP A 220 13.78 -19.74 1.17
N GLU A 221 13.95 -18.58 0.53
CA GLU A 221 13.62 -17.28 1.12
C GLU A 221 12.11 -16.98 1.10
N ALA A 222 11.41 -17.47 0.07
CA ALA A 222 10.02 -17.10 -0.18
C ALA A 222 8.99 -18.06 0.38
N ASN A 223 9.29 -19.38 0.45
CA ASN A 223 8.31 -20.38 0.84
C ASN A 223 7.75 -20.12 2.24
N GLN A 224 6.42 -20.07 2.33
CA GLN A 224 5.72 -19.76 3.55
C GLN A 224 4.89 -20.94 4.03
N THR A 225 4.95 -21.19 5.34
CA THR A 225 4.03 -22.05 6.07
C THR A 225 2.97 -21.19 6.74
N THR A 226 1.70 -21.53 6.56
CA THR A 226 0.59 -20.85 7.24
C THR A 226 0.04 -21.68 8.38
N PHE A 227 -0.39 -21.02 9.44
CA PHE A 227 -0.97 -21.63 10.61
C PHE A 227 -2.02 -20.72 11.26
N THR A 228 -2.91 -21.31 12.03
CA THR A 228 -3.89 -20.58 12.84
C THR A 228 -3.57 -20.80 14.33
N TYR A 229 -3.64 -19.75 15.11
CA TYR A 229 -3.33 -19.82 16.53
C TYR A 229 -4.23 -18.93 17.38
N VAL A 230 -4.38 -19.33 18.65
CA VAL A 230 -4.89 -18.47 19.74
C VAL A 230 -3.75 -18.21 20.68
N SER A 231 -3.51 -16.94 20.98
CA SER A 231 -2.53 -16.49 21.98
C SER A 231 -3.26 -15.95 23.20
N ILE A 232 -2.97 -16.48 24.37
CA ILE A 232 -3.55 -16.07 25.64
C ILE A 232 -2.44 -15.48 26.50
N SER A 233 -2.36 -14.15 26.53
CA SER A 233 -1.31 -13.43 27.23
C SER A 233 -1.39 -13.62 28.74
N THR A 234 -0.22 -13.87 29.35
CA THR A 234 0.00 -13.83 30.79
C THR A 234 0.94 -12.71 31.22
N SER A 235 1.18 -11.75 30.31
CA SER A 235 1.99 -10.57 30.58
C SER A 235 1.17 -9.52 31.31
N GLY A 236 1.80 -8.82 32.27
CA GLY A 236 1.21 -7.74 33.05
C GLY A 236 1.72 -7.78 34.48
N ASP A 237 2.04 -6.62 35.03
CA ASP A 237 2.61 -6.49 36.40
C ASP A 237 1.65 -6.95 37.50
N ASP A 238 0.36 -6.99 37.23
CA ASP A 238 -0.69 -7.31 38.20
C ASP A 238 -1.27 -8.74 38.03
N ILE A 239 -0.77 -9.56 37.08
CA ILE A 239 -1.34 -10.90 36.85
C ILE A 239 -0.95 -11.88 37.96
N THR A 240 -1.93 -12.49 38.59
CA THR A 240 -1.73 -13.43 39.68
C THR A 240 -1.48 -14.86 39.20
N ASP A 241 -0.89 -15.71 40.04
CA ASP A 241 -0.68 -17.13 39.72
C ASP A 241 -2.01 -17.88 39.47
N GLU A 242 -3.08 -17.48 40.17
CA GLU A 242 -4.42 -18.05 39.98
C GLU A 242 -4.97 -17.70 38.60
N GLU A 243 -4.78 -16.46 38.14
CA GLU A 243 -5.20 -16.04 36.80
C GLU A 243 -4.38 -16.74 35.72
N LYS A 244 -3.06 -16.90 35.89
CA LYS A 244 -2.21 -17.68 34.97
C LYS A 244 -2.71 -19.12 34.87
N LYS A 245 -3.08 -19.72 36.01
CA LYS A 245 -3.64 -21.08 36.04
C LYS A 245 -4.96 -21.16 35.29
N THR A 246 -5.87 -20.20 35.52
CA THR A 246 -7.15 -20.14 34.82
C THR A 246 -6.94 -19.99 33.30
N LYS A 247 -6.05 -19.11 32.86
CA LYS A 247 -5.69 -18.93 31.45
C LYS A 247 -5.10 -20.20 30.84
N LYS A 248 -4.30 -20.93 31.59
CA LYS A 248 -3.78 -22.24 31.16
C LYS A 248 -4.89 -23.28 30.98
N GLU A 249 -5.84 -23.33 31.88
CA GLU A 249 -7.01 -24.23 31.82
C GLU A 249 -7.88 -23.86 30.60
N GLN A 250 -8.07 -22.57 30.31
CA GLN A 250 -8.78 -22.08 29.13
C GLN A 250 -8.05 -22.43 27.83
N ALA A 251 -6.71 -22.27 27.78
CA ALA A 251 -5.91 -22.71 26.64
C ALA A 251 -6.04 -24.23 26.38
N GLN A 252 -6.04 -25.04 27.47
CA GLN A 252 -6.22 -26.48 27.39
C GLN A 252 -7.62 -26.84 26.89
N GLU A 253 -8.66 -26.14 27.32
CA GLU A 253 -10.03 -26.34 26.84
C GLU A 253 -10.15 -26.06 25.33
N ILE A 254 -9.53 -25.00 24.84
CA ILE A 254 -9.49 -24.69 23.40
C ILE A 254 -8.78 -25.81 22.64
N LEU A 255 -7.62 -26.24 23.14
CA LEU A 255 -6.84 -27.32 22.54
C LEU A 255 -7.64 -28.63 22.45
N ASP A 256 -8.30 -29.01 23.54
CA ASP A 256 -9.08 -30.25 23.60
C ASP A 256 -10.22 -30.23 22.56
N LYS A 257 -10.95 -29.12 22.46
CA LYS A 257 -12.00 -28.94 21.44
C LYS A 257 -11.45 -28.97 20.02
N MET A 258 -10.28 -28.34 19.78
CA MET A 258 -9.62 -28.39 18.47
C MET A 258 -9.13 -29.80 18.12
N LYS A 259 -8.76 -30.60 19.09
CA LYS A 259 -8.39 -32.02 18.87
C LYS A 259 -9.59 -32.91 18.59
N GLU A 260 -10.76 -32.58 19.13
CA GLU A 260 -12.02 -33.29 18.82
C GLU A 260 -12.42 -33.04 17.37
N ASP A 261 -12.28 -31.84 16.87
CA ASP A 261 -12.50 -31.48 15.46
C ASP A 261 -11.42 -30.49 14.97
N PRO A 262 -10.32 -30.99 14.37
CA PRO A 262 -9.25 -30.15 13.83
C PRO A 262 -9.68 -29.21 12.70
N THR A 263 -10.84 -29.45 12.10
CA THR A 263 -11.36 -28.63 10.99
C THR A 263 -12.29 -27.51 11.45
N ALA A 264 -12.66 -27.51 12.73
CA ALA A 264 -13.52 -26.49 13.30
C ALA A 264 -12.92 -25.07 13.21
N ASP A 265 -13.78 -24.07 13.26
CA ASP A 265 -13.36 -22.68 13.36
C ASP A 265 -12.77 -22.41 14.76
N MET A 266 -11.44 -22.29 14.79
CA MET A 266 -10.69 -22.04 16.03
C MET A 266 -11.13 -20.74 16.72
N SER A 267 -11.56 -19.71 15.94
CA SER A 267 -12.02 -18.44 16.50
C SER A 267 -13.37 -18.59 17.21
N GLU A 268 -14.29 -19.40 16.67
CA GLU A 268 -15.56 -19.69 17.32
C GLU A 268 -15.35 -20.52 18.60
N ILE A 269 -14.43 -21.48 18.57
CA ILE A 269 -14.06 -22.28 19.75
C ILE A 269 -13.45 -21.40 20.83
N ALA A 270 -12.51 -20.53 20.47
CA ALA A 270 -11.85 -19.61 21.42
C ALA A 270 -12.85 -18.67 22.09
N LYS A 271 -13.73 -18.03 21.31
CA LYS A 271 -14.81 -17.18 21.81
C LYS A 271 -15.81 -17.91 22.71
N GLY A 272 -16.04 -19.21 22.42
CA GLY A 272 -16.88 -20.06 23.27
C GLY A 272 -16.28 -20.38 24.63
N VAL A 273 -14.96 -20.16 24.83
CA VAL A 273 -14.27 -20.29 26.13
C VAL A 273 -14.20 -18.93 26.84
N ASP A 274 -13.85 -17.87 26.09
CA ASP A 274 -13.84 -16.50 26.59
C ASP A 274 -14.08 -15.54 25.39
N ASP A 275 -15.04 -14.61 25.54
CA ASP A 275 -15.42 -13.67 24.48
C ASP A 275 -14.26 -12.76 24.00
N SER A 276 -13.22 -12.60 24.83
CA SER A 276 -12.02 -11.83 24.49
C SER A 276 -11.02 -12.58 23.61
N TYR A 277 -11.16 -13.89 23.47
CA TYR A 277 -10.24 -14.71 22.71
C TYR A 277 -10.66 -14.78 21.25
N SER A 278 -9.66 -14.74 20.36
CA SER A 278 -9.86 -14.93 18.92
C SER A 278 -8.66 -15.65 18.32
N ALA A 279 -8.91 -16.45 17.31
CA ALA A 279 -7.83 -17.02 16.52
C ALA A 279 -7.33 -16.01 15.48
N VAL A 280 -6.04 -16.08 15.19
CA VAL A 280 -5.35 -15.29 14.19
C VAL A 280 -4.62 -16.25 13.25
N GLN A 281 -4.67 -15.96 11.94
CA GLN A 281 -3.83 -16.65 10.98
C GLN A 281 -2.48 -15.95 10.88
N GLY A 282 -1.41 -16.73 10.94
CA GLY A 282 -0.05 -16.29 10.77
C GLY A 282 0.67 -17.07 9.68
N ASN A 283 1.83 -16.59 9.30
CA ASN A 283 2.74 -17.31 8.42
C ASN A 283 4.20 -17.09 8.84
N PHE A 284 5.06 -18.00 8.45
CA PHE A 284 6.51 -17.93 8.68
C PHE A 284 7.24 -18.61 7.53
N THR A 285 8.51 -18.25 7.34
CA THR A 285 9.35 -18.86 6.32
C THR A 285 9.57 -20.34 6.62
N THR A 286 9.18 -21.20 5.68
CA THR A 286 9.17 -22.67 5.86
C THR A 286 10.57 -23.20 6.22
N LYS A 287 11.61 -22.74 5.52
CA LYS A 287 12.99 -23.06 5.85
C LYS A 287 13.48 -22.16 6.99
N GLU A 288 14.12 -22.74 7.97
CA GLU A 288 14.83 -22.02 9.03
C GLU A 288 16.05 -21.30 8.44
N SER A 289 16.23 -20.02 8.77
CA SER A 289 17.45 -19.29 8.40
C SER A 289 18.65 -19.89 9.13
N GLU A 290 19.74 -20.08 8.40
CA GLU A 290 21.03 -20.49 8.98
C GLU A 290 21.84 -19.28 9.49
N ASP A 291 21.44 -18.07 9.07
CA ASP A 291 22.09 -16.81 9.44
C ASP A 291 21.25 -16.11 10.52
N GLU A 292 21.85 -15.92 11.71
CA GLU A 292 21.24 -15.21 12.84
C GLU A 292 20.95 -13.72 12.55
N ASP A 293 21.54 -13.18 11.46
CA ASP A 293 21.45 -11.77 11.06
C ASP A 293 20.43 -11.51 9.94
N GLU A 294 19.87 -12.54 9.29
CA GLU A 294 18.80 -12.34 8.31
C GLU A 294 17.43 -12.26 9.00
N ASP A 295 16.75 -11.13 8.82
CA ASP A 295 15.34 -10.92 9.19
C ASP A 295 14.44 -11.89 8.40
N SER A 296 14.45 -13.16 8.80
CA SER A 296 13.73 -14.26 8.17
C SER A 296 12.22 -14.19 8.41
N GLY A 297 11.74 -13.16 9.14
CA GLY A 297 10.34 -13.06 9.57
C GLY A 297 9.97 -14.11 10.63
N SER A 298 10.95 -14.92 11.09
CA SER A 298 10.75 -15.88 12.18
C SER A 298 10.65 -15.20 13.55
N GLU A 299 11.20 -13.99 13.69
CA GLU A 299 11.13 -13.21 14.93
C GLU A 299 9.71 -12.74 15.32
N ALA A 300 8.75 -12.84 14.40
CA ALA A 300 7.35 -12.48 14.72
C ALA A 300 6.68 -13.43 15.72
N TYR A 301 7.26 -14.61 15.95
CA TYR A 301 6.70 -15.65 16.83
C TYR A 301 7.77 -16.24 17.74
N PRO A 302 7.40 -16.65 18.99
CA PRO A 302 8.34 -17.31 19.89
C PRO A 302 8.93 -18.58 19.30
N ASP A 303 10.21 -18.86 19.57
CA ASP A 303 10.91 -20.03 19.08
C ASP A 303 10.22 -21.36 19.46
N GLU A 304 9.63 -21.42 20.65
CA GLU A 304 8.87 -22.57 21.13
C GLU A 304 7.67 -22.84 20.22
N VAL A 305 7.01 -21.80 19.71
CA VAL A 305 5.88 -21.92 18.78
C VAL A 305 6.36 -22.40 17.42
N LEU A 306 7.40 -21.79 16.85
CA LEU A 306 7.96 -22.18 15.56
C LEU A 306 8.50 -23.61 15.57
N LYS A 307 9.16 -24.02 16.67
CA LYS A 307 9.68 -25.38 16.82
C LYS A 307 8.56 -26.43 16.80
N VAL A 308 7.43 -26.17 17.43
CA VAL A 308 6.28 -27.08 17.39
C VAL A 308 5.68 -27.09 15.98
N LEU A 309 5.44 -25.91 15.38
CA LEU A 309 4.85 -25.78 14.04
C LEU A 309 5.69 -26.53 12.97
N ARG A 310 7.02 -26.44 13.02
CA ARG A 310 7.90 -27.15 12.08
C ARG A 310 7.83 -28.69 12.19
N GLY A 311 7.26 -29.22 13.27
CA GLY A 311 7.02 -30.67 13.46
C GLY A 311 5.66 -31.15 13.00
N LEU A 312 4.71 -30.25 12.70
CA LEU A 312 3.34 -30.59 12.33
C LEU A 312 3.18 -30.81 10.82
N LYS A 313 2.06 -31.43 10.46
CA LYS A 313 1.60 -31.61 9.08
C LYS A 313 0.41 -30.72 8.79
N ASP A 314 0.07 -30.60 7.50
CA ASP A 314 -1.10 -29.85 7.05
C ASP A 314 -2.37 -30.30 7.78
N GLY A 315 -3.08 -29.34 8.37
CA GLY A 315 -4.30 -29.54 9.15
C GLY A 315 -4.07 -30.07 10.57
N GLU A 316 -2.84 -30.30 11.00
CA GLU A 316 -2.53 -30.90 12.30
C GLU A 316 -2.56 -29.83 13.43
N VAL A 317 -3.24 -30.16 14.54
CA VAL A 317 -3.26 -29.39 15.78
C VAL A 317 -2.12 -29.86 16.68
N ALA A 318 -1.44 -28.95 17.37
CA ALA A 318 -0.37 -29.30 18.30
C ALA A 318 -0.86 -30.27 19.40
N ASP A 319 0.02 -31.14 19.86
CA ASP A 319 -0.32 -32.12 20.91
C ASP A 319 -0.57 -31.50 22.28
N ASN A 320 0.10 -30.37 22.55
CA ASN A 320 0.02 -29.69 23.83
C ASN A 320 -0.11 -28.18 23.59
N ILE A 321 -0.64 -27.46 24.61
CA ILE A 321 -0.48 -26.01 24.65
C ILE A 321 1.01 -25.66 24.67
N ILE A 322 1.38 -24.59 24.01
CA ILE A 322 2.76 -24.11 23.99
C ILE A 322 2.87 -23.00 25.04
N GLU A 323 3.74 -23.20 26.02
CA GLU A 323 4.00 -22.21 27.05
C GLU A 323 5.20 -21.35 26.63
N THR A 324 5.04 -20.05 26.73
CA THR A 324 6.09 -19.05 26.50
C THR A 324 6.19 -18.10 27.68
N ASP A 325 7.20 -17.26 27.72
CA ASP A 325 7.35 -16.25 28.78
C ASP A 325 6.17 -15.24 28.77
N THR A 326 5.49 -15.07 27.64
CA THR A 326 4.42 -14.08 27.47
C THR A 326 3.02 -14.67 27.54
N GLY A 327 2.86 -16.00 27.52
CA GLY A 327 1.55 -16.64 27.59
C GLY A 327 1.48 -18.05 27.02
N TYR A 328 0.27 -18.45 26.66
CA TYR A 328 -0.05 -19.76 26.12
C TYR A 328 -0.50 -19.65 24.69
N TYR A 329 -0.06 -20.61 23.86
CA TYR A 329 -0.47 -20.72 22.46
C TYR A 329 -1.15 -22.07 22.20
N VAL A 330 -2.25 -22.02 21.45
CA VAL A 330 -2.88 -23.17 20.82
C VAL A 330 -2.73 -22.99 19.33
N VAL A 331 -2.12 -23.94 18.63
CA VAL A 331 -1.79 -23.80 17.21
C VAL A 331 -2.31 -24.96 16.38
N ARG A 332 -2.71 -24.66 15.14
CA ARG A 332 -2.94 -25.62 14.07
C ARG A 332 -2.13 -25.20 12.86
N LEU A 333 -1.33 -26.10 12.32
CA LEU A 333 -0.67 -25.85 11.05
C LEU A 333 -1.68 -26.02 9.93
N ASP A 334 -1.89 -25.00 9.13
CA ASP A 334 -2.88 -25.03 8.05
C ASP A 334 -2.27 -25.58 6.76
N LYS A 335 -1.07 -25.10 6.37
CA LYS A 335 -0.43 -25.52 5.11
C LYS A 335 1.07 -25.24 5.15
N ILE A 336 1.89 -26.26 4.92
CA ILE A 336 3.37 -26.16 4.96
C ILE A 336 3.91 -25.29 3.83
N ASN A 337 3.39 -25.45 2.60
CA ASN A 337 3.78 -24.62 1.47
C ASN A 337 2.52 -23.92 0.94
N ASP A 338 2.22 -22.75 1.49
CA ASP A 338 1.10 -21.94 1.06
C ASP A 338 1.49 -21.10 -0.16
N GLU A 339 0.85 -21.40 -1.31
CA GLU A 339 1.19 -20.74 -2.59
C GLU A 339 0.88 -19.25 -2.57
N ASP A 340 -0.24 -18.84 -1.96
CA ASP A 340 -0.65 -17.43 -1.91
C ASP A 340 0.23 -16.63 -0.96
N ALA A 341 0.53 -17.18 0.22
CA ALA A 341 1.44 -16.56 1.19
C ALA A 341 2.87 -16.51 0.61
N THR A 342 3.33 -17.57 -0.06
CA THR A 342 4.64 -17.62 -0.74
C THR A 342 4.73 -16.60 -1.86
N ALA A 343 3.71 -16.45 -2.70
CA ALA A 343 3.68 -15.45 -3.76
C ALA A 343 3.76 -14.03 -3.19
N SER A 344 3.00 -13.75 -2.13
CA SER A 344 3.02 -12.45 -1.44
C SER A 344 4.38 -12.15 -0.80
N LYS A 345 5.00 -13.15 -0.16
CA LYS A 345 6.35 -13.00 0.42
C LYS A 345 7.40 -12.78 -0.66
N ARG A 346 7.33 -13.55 -1.77
CA ARG A 346 8.24 -13.40 -2.90
C ARG A 346 8.17 -12.00 -3.51
N GLU A 347 6.97 -11.48 -3.74
CA GLU A 347 6.76 -10.12 -4.24
C GLU A 347 7.35 -9.09 -3.27
N SER A 348 7.08 -9.23 -1.98
CA SER A 348 7.62 -8.35 -0.94
C SER A 348 9.14 -8.35 -0.89
N LEU A 349 9.77 -9.53 -0.92
CA LEU A 349 11.22 -9.69 -0.93
C LEU A 349 11.85 -9.14 -2.22
N GLN A 350 11.23 -9.42 -3.38
CA GLN A 350 11.69 -8.89 -4.66
C GLN A 350 11.71 -7.35 -4.62
N ASN A 351 10.60 -6.73 -4.23
CA ASN A 351 10.50 -5.27 -4.12
C ASN A 351 11.50 -4.70 -3.11
N SER A 352 11.71 -5.37 -1.97
CA SER A 352 12.69 -4.94 -0.97
C SER A 352 14.12 -4.97 -1.50
N LYS A 353 14.53 -6.09 -2.11
CA LYS A 353 15.85 -6.26 -2.71
C LYS A 353 16.10 -5.29 -3.87
N GLU A 354 15.09 -5.05 -4.71
CA GLU A 354 15.15 -4.08 -5.80
C GLU A 354 15.33 -2.65 -5.28
N ASN A 355 14.56 -2.26 -4.27
CA ASN A 355 14.70 -0.96 -3.63
C ASN A 355 16.07 -0.77 -2.97
N THR A 356 16.58 -1.81 -2.29
CA THR A 356 17.92 -1.79 -1.70
C THR A 356 18.99 -1.61 -2.78
N TYR A 357 18.91 -2.41 -3.85
CA TYR A 357 19.88 -2.30 -4.96
C TYR A 357 19.87 -0.90 -5.60
N PHE A 358 18.68 -0.36 -5.86
CA PHE A 358 18.54 1.00 -6.41
C PHE A 358 19.14 2.05 -5.48
N THR A 359 18.83 1.95 -4.18
CA THR A 359 19.32 2.88 -3.15
C THR A 359 20.84 2.83 -3.04
N ASP A 360 21.43 1.63 -2.98
CA ASP A 360 22.86 1.44 -2.87
C ASP A 360 23.60 1.89 -4.13
N THR A 361 23.03 1.60 -5.31
CA THR A 361 23.62 2.03 -6.59
C THR A 361 23.63 3.56 -6.69
N THR A 362 22.52 4.22 -6.34
CA THR A 362 22.43 5.68 -6.38
C THR A 362 23.31 6.34 -5.32
N ALA A 363 23.43 5.75 -4.12
CA ALA A 363 24.34 6.20 -3.09
C ALA A 363 25.80 6.11 -3.56
N LYS A 364 26.18 4.99 -4.18
CA LYS A 364 27.52 4.82 -4.75
C LYS A 364 27.84 5.86 -5.82
N TRP A 365 26.90 6.16 -6.72
CA TRP A 365 27.10 7.21 -7.72
C TRP A 365 27.28 8.59 -7.08
N LEU A 366 26.55 8.86 -6.01
CA LEU A 366 26.71 10.11 -5.26
C LEU A 366 28.07 10.20 -4.57
N ASP A 367 28.55 9.11 -4.00
CA ASP A 367 29.88 9.04 -3.36
C ASP A 367 31.04 9.24 -4.38
N GLU A 368 30.83 8.87 -5.64
CA GLU A 368 31.78 9.04 -6.73
C GLU A 368 31.75 10.46 -7.32
N ALA A 369 30.71 11.25 -7.08
CA ALA A 369 30.50 12.57 -7.63
C ALA A 369 31.22 13.70 -6.84
N ASP A 370 31.49 14.82 -7.50
CA ASP A 370 32.04 16.03 -6.84
C ASP A 370 30.90 16.83 -6.18
N VAL A 371 30.51 16.42 -4.97
CA VAL A 371 29.45 17.08 -4.20
C VAL A 371 30.02 18.13 -3.25
N LYS A 372 29.48 19.35 -3.31
CA LYS A 372 29.88 20.46 -2.44
C LYS A 372 28.69 21.14 -1.80
N ALA A 373 28.35 20.79 -0.57
CA ALA A 373 27.28 21.42 0.19
C ALA A 373 27.69 22.78 0.77
N VAL A 374 26.79 23.76 0.64
CA VAL A 374 26.95 25.10 1.24
C VAL A 374 26.22 25.12 2.59
N LYS A 375 26.82 24.52 3.61
CA LYS A 375 26.24 24.36 4.96
C LYS A 375 25.60 25.62 5.53
N LYS A 376 26.15 26.84 5.23
CA LYS A 376 25.61 28.08 5.70
C LYS A 376 24.22 28.38 5.08
N VAL A 377 24.03 27.99 3.83
CA VAL A 377 22.74 28.14 3.13
C VAL A 377 21.77 27.10 3.64
N LEU A 378 22.18 25.82 3.72
CA LEU A 378 21.35 24.72 4.23
C LEU A 378 20.77 25.03 5.62
N LYS A 379 21.57 25.54 6.54
CA LYS A 379 21.14 25.92 7.91
C LYS A 379 20.06 26.99 7.97
N THR A 380 19.75 27.67 6.85
CA THR A 380 18.65 28.63 6.79
C THR A 380 17.29 27.94 6.61
N LEU A 381 17.25 26.76 6.04
CA LEU A 381 16.06 25.90 5.98
C LEU A 381 15.87 25.22 7.33
N LYS A 382 14.67 25.32 7.90
CA LYS A 382 14.32 24.70 9.17
C LYS A 382 12.98 23.97 9.05
N ILE A 383 12.96 22.73 9.49
CA ILE A 383 11.75 21.96 9.75
C ILE A 383 11.54 21.93 11.26
N THR A 384 10.38 22.38 11.72
CA THR A 384 10.04 22.49 13.14
C THR A 384 8.55 22.24 13.35
N ASP A 385 8.15 21.96 14.57
CA ASP A 385 6.72 21.81 14.92
C ASP A 385 5.94 23.14 14.85
N LYS A 386 6.64 24.28 14.76
CA LYS A 386 6.04 25.63 14.65
C LYS A 386 5.55 25.96 13.25
N HIS A 387 6.13 25.32 12.23
CA HIS A 387 5.81 25.50 10.83
C HIS A 387 5.51 24.14 10.23
N THR A 388 4.27 23.70 10.31
CA THR A 388 3.82 22.45 9.74
C THR A 388 3.18 22.70 8.37
N PHE A 389 3.67 21.98 7.36
CA PHE A 389 2.99 21.86 6.07
C PHE A 389 2.12 20.61 6.12
N MET A 390 0.83 20.77 5.91
CA MET A 390 -0.14 19.68 5.95
C MET A 390 -0.94 19.62 4.65
N ALA A 391 -1.38 18.42 4.29
CA ALA A 391 -2.41 18.32 3.27
C ALA A 391 -3.70 19.01 3.76
N PRO A 392 -4.39 19.78 2.91
CA PRO A 392 -5.65 20.37 3.32
C PRO A 392 -6.60 19.24 3.72
N THR A 393 -7.20 19.39 4.88
CA THR A 393 -8.32 18.51 5.27
C THR A 393 -9.38 18.62 4.18
N PRO A 394 -9.84 17.53 3.56
CA PRO A 394 -10.90 17.62 2.57
C PRO A 394 -12.09 18.32 3.21
N THR A 395 -12.42 19.51 2.70
CA THR A 395 -13.63 20.22 3.13
C THR A 395 -14.79 19.27 2.91
N PRO A 396 -15.60 18.95 3.94
CA PRO A 396 -16.77 18.13 3.74
C PRO A 396 -17.60 18.79 2.64
N VAL A 397 -17.81 18.05 1.55
CA VAL A 397 -18.70 18.50 0.48
C VAL A 397 -20.05 18.75 1.17
N PRO A 398 -20.66 19.95 1.06
CA PRO A 398 -21.97 20.19 1.61
C PRO A 398 -22.88 19.06 1.12
N GLU A 399 -23.49 18.35 2.03
CA GLU A 399 -24.48 17.34 1.68
C GLU A 399 -25.52 18.05 0.81
N THR A 400 -25.61 17.64 -0.44
CA THR A 400 -26.71 18.09 -1.31
C THR A 400 -27.98 17.75 -0.56
N PRO A 401 -28.85 18.71 -0.24
CA PRO A 401 -30.06 18.40 0.48
C PRO A 401 -30.78 17.31 -0.29
N THR A 402 -30.98 16.19 0.39
CA THR A 402 -31.86 15.11 -0.11
C THR A 402 -33.20 15.77 -0.45
N PRO A 403 -33.70 15.65 -1.68
CA PRO A 403 -35.01 16.19 -1.97
C PRO A 403 -36.00 15.54 -0.99
N GLU A 404 -36.65 16.39 -0.19
CA GLU A 404 -37.69 16.03 0.71
C GLU A 404 -38.78 15.33 -0.12
N VAL A 405 -38.93 14.03 0.07
CA VAL A 405 -40.00 13.26 -0.55
C VAL A 405 -41.26 13.78 0.13
N THR A 406 -41.93 14.71 -0.55
CA THR A 406 -43.30 15.09 -0.18
C THR A 406 -44.14 13.83 -0.30
N GLU A 407 -44.55 13.27 0.81
CA GLU A 407 -45.59 12.22 0.86
C GLU A 407 -46.84 12.82 0.26
N GLU A 408 -47.10 12.52 -1.00
CA GLU A 408 -48.38 12.76 -1.65
C GLU A 408 -49.39 11.78 -1.03
N ALA A 409 -50.32 12.33 -0.29
CA ALA A 409 -51.37 11.60 0.40
C ALA A 409 -52.13 10.70 -0.59
N THR A 410 -52.06 9.40 -0.34
CA THR A 410 -52.83 8.38 -1.02
C THR A 410 -54.33 8.58 -0.67
N PRO A 411 -55.23 8.80 -1.61
CA PRO A 411 -56.67 8.80 -1.31
C PRO A 411 -57.14 7.37 -1.05
N THR A 412 -57.81 7.19 0.07
CA THR A 412 -58.55 6.01 0.47
C THR A 412 -59.55 5.62 -0.60
N PRO A 413 -59.65 4.40 -1.09
CA PRO A 413 -60.74 3.97 -1.93
C PRO A 413 -61.98 3.65 -1.06
N GLU A 414 -63.05 4.38 -1.34
CA GLU A 414 -64.39 4.10 -0.86
C GLU A 414 -64.92 2.83 -1.54
N THR A 415 -65.54 2.00 -0.73
CA THR A 415 -66.22 0.74 -1.07
C THR A 415 -67.44 1.00 -1.86
N GLU A 416 -67.60 0.43 -3.06
CA GLU A 416 -68.92 0.10 -3.62
C GLU A 416 -68.96 -1.22 -4.34
N GLU A 417 -70.02 -1.88 -4.18
CA GLU A 417 -70.45 -3.26 -4.22
C GLU A 417 -70.89 -3.73 -5.62
N VAL A 418 -70.51 -5.00 -5.89
CA VAL A 418 -71.31 -6.02 -6.67
C VAL A 418 -71.78 -5.72 -8.11
N THR A 419 -71.37 -6.54 -9.06
CA THR A 419 -72.26 -7.57 -9.71
C THR A 419 -71.55 -8.27 -10.89
N GLU A 420 -71.53 -9.58 -10.78
CA GLU A 420 -71.82 -10.65 -11.77
C GLU A 420 -71.03 -10.77 -13.10
N THR A 421 -70.44 -11.92 -13.22
CA THR A 421 -70.10 -12.83 -14.34
C THR A 421 -71.20 -12.92 -15.44
N PRO A 422 -71.08 -13.44 -16.67
CA PRO A 422 -70.22 -14.58 -17.02
C PRO A 422 -69.61 -14.66 -18.46
N ALA A 423 -68.77 -15.69 -18.59
CA ALA A 423 -68.67 -16.67 -19.71
C ALA A 423 -68.03 -16.28 -21.04
N ALA A 424 -67.11 -17.00 -21.34
CA ALA A 424 -66.92 -18.17 -22.20
C ALA A 424 -66.18 -17.93 -23.51
N GLU A 425 -65.37 -18.84 -23.75
CA GLU A 425 -65.03 -19.73 -24.88
C GLU A 425 -63.95 -19.13 -25.81
N ASP A 426 -63.07 -19.84 -26.32
CA ASP A 426 -62.68 -21.27 -26.48
C ASP A 426 -61.61 -21.33 -27.58
N THR A 427 -60.88 -22.39 -27.58
CA THR A 427 -60.19 -23.03 -28.71
C THR A 427 -58.96 -22.32 -29.29
N ASP A 428 -57.93 -23.01 -29.69
CA ASP A 428 -57.55 -24.41 -29.80
C ASP A 428 -56.15 -24.53 -30.41
N VAL A 429 -55.37 -25.45 -29.92
CA VAL A 429 -54.65 -26.51 -30.62
C VAL A 429 -53.40 -26.23 -31.46
N THR A 430 -52.37 -26.96 -31.08
CA THR A 430 -51.46 -27.80 -31.89
C THR A 430 -50.29 -27.10 -32.59
N GLU A 431 -49.11 -27.61 -32.67
CA GLU A 431 -48.46 -28.91 -32.51
C GLU A 431 -46.96 -28.73 -32.62
N THR A 432 -46.20 -29.58 -31.95
CA THR A 432 -44.81 -29.95 -32.23
C THR A 432 -44.81 -30.92 -33.44
N PRO A 433 -43.74 -31.13 -34.19
CA PRO A 433 -42.69 -32.07 -33.85
C PRO A 433 -41.28 -31.66 -34.36
N ALA A 434 -40.21 -32.01 -33.70
CA ALA A 434 -39.40 -33.22 -33.59
C ALA A 434 -38.53 -33.59 -34.79
N ALA A 435 -37.22 -33.75 -34.44
CA ALA A 435 -36.23 -34.75 -34.95
C ALA A 435 -35.61 -34.45 -36.34
N GLU A 436 -34.36 -34.72 -36.56
CA GLU A 436 -33.41 -35.82 -36.47
C GLU A 436 -32.05 -35.30 -36.98
N GLU A 437 -30.93 -35.64 -36.32
CA GLU A 437 -29.93 -36.68 -36.67
C GLU A 437 -29.12 -36.41 -37.97
N GLU A 438 -27.88 -36.50 -37.97
CA GLU A 438 -26.77 -37.48 -38.02
C GLU A 438 -25.46 -36.76 -38.36
N ALA A 439 -24.45 -37.03 -37.75
CA ALA A 439 -23.40 -38.06 -37.75
C ALA A 439 -22.11 -37.67 -38.51
N ALA A 440 -21.04 -37.78 -37.76
CA ALA A 440 -19.74 -38.43 -38.02
C ALA A 440 -18.87 -38.00 -39.19
N GLU A 441 -17.60 -37.75 -38.95
CA GLU A 441 -16.47 -38.66 -39.19
C GLU A 441 -15.13 -37.94 -39.00
N THR A 442 -14.36 -38.43 -38.07
CA THR A 442 -12.97 -38.89 -38.06
C THR A 442 -12.05 -38.53 -39.23
N THR A 443 -10.84 -38.10 -38.89
CA THR A 443 -9.57 -38.82 -39.16
C THR A 443 -8.38 -37.88 -38.91
N GLU A 444 -7.57 -38.25 -38.03
CA GLU A 444 -6.18 -38.78 -38.05
C GLU A 444 -5.07 -37.74 -37.99
N THR A 445 -4.26 -37.93 -37.00
CA THR A 445 -2.86 -37.56 -36.80
C THR A 445 -2.00 -38.22 -37.88
N PRO A 446 -0.82 -37.67 -38.24
CA PRO A 446 0.35 -38.42 -37.84
C PRO A 446 1.50 -37.61 -37.23
N GLU A 447 2.09 -38.26 -36.28
CA GLU A 447 3.40 -38.27 -35.73
C GLU A 447 4.53 -38.23 -36.77
N ALA A 448 5.63 -37.52 -36.50
CA ALA A 448 6.98 -38.06 -36.68
C ALA A 448 8.07 -37.10 -36.14
N THR A 449 8.82 -37.69 -35.26
CA THR A 449 10.13 -37.36 -34.67
C THR A 449 11.27 -37.51 -35.69
N PRO A 450 12.57 -37.45 -35.27
CA PRO A 450 13.52 -36.32 -35.16
C PRO A 450 14.77 -36.59 -36.03
N THR A 451 15.67 -35.60 -36.12
CA THR A 451 17.09 -35.90 -36.48
C THR A 451 17.91 -34.63 -36.16
N GLU A 452 18.70 -34.60 -35.15
CA GLU A 452 20.12 -34.89 -34.92
C GLU A 452 21.13 -34.13 -35.82
N ALA A 453 22.02 -33.46 -35.10
CA ALA A 453 23.48 -33.36 -35.23
C ALA A 453 24.14 -32.26 -36.09
N ALA A 454 25.01 -31.57 -35.34
CA ALA A 454 26.41 -31.24 -35.63
C ALA A 454 26.75 -30.02 -36.52
N LYS A 455 27.19 -28.95 -35.93
CA LYS A 455 28.63 -28.65 -35.80
C LYS A 455 28.83 -27.52 -34.76
#